data_086342abef3182502ae6aca86da84222
#
_entry.id   086342abef3182502ae6aca86da84222
#
_cell.length_a   1.000
_cell.length_b   1.000
_cell.length_c   1.000
_cell.angle_alpha   90.00
_cell.angle_beta   90.00
_cell.angle_gamma   90.00
#
_symmetry.space_group_name_H-M   'P 1'
#
loop_
_entity.id
_entity.type
_entity.pdbx_description
1 polymer ?
#
loop_
_entity_poly.entity_id
_entity_poly.type
_entity_poly.pdbx_seq_one_letter_code
_entity_poly.pdbx_strand_id
1 'polypeptide(L)'
;MTKKDIVRTISEEVDKLTQQQTKEVVQKTFDAIIDCLVREGRIELRNFGVFEVKPRAARKARNPRTGEQVEVPRKHVVTFKPGKHMEARVRELDEAEARRVNEADEGNDTKPPAATPSEIPPPSSPNGRWDNTDQP
;
A
#
# COMPACT_ATOMS: atom_id res chain seq x y z
N MET A 1 -4.14 -13.08 9.41
CA MET A 1 -3.24 -14.24 9.29
C MET A 1 -2.06 -14.09 10.23
N THR A 2 -1.73 -15.11 10.99
CA THR A 2 -0.67 -15.11 12.01
C THR A 2 0.36 -16.21 11.72
N LYS A 3 1.50 -16.19 12.42
CA LYS A 3 2.48 -17.30 12.33
C LYS A 3 1.84 -18.68 12.62
N LYS A 4 0.86 -18.74 13.51
CA LYS A 4 0.13 -19.99 13.83
C LYS A 4 -0.65 -20.51 12.63
N ASP A 5 -1.27 -19.61 11.87
CA ASP A 5 -2.05 -19.99 10.69
C ASP A 5 -1.12 -20.54 9.59
N ILE A 6 0.06 -19.91 9.41
CA ILE A 6 1.10 -20.41 8.49
C ILE A 6 1.56 -21.82 8.88
N VAL A 7 1.85 -22.05 10.17
CA VAL A 7 2.24 -23.37 10.67
C VAL A 7 1.16 -24.40 10.41
N ARG A 8 -0.11 -24.03 10.62
CA ARG A 8 -1.24 -24.92 10.38
C ARG A 8 -1.34 -25.29 8.90
N THR A 9 -1.32 -24.31 8.01
CA THR A 9 -1.38 -24.55 6.55
C THR A 9 -0.25 -25.47 6.09
N ILE A 10 1.01 -25.20 6.54
CA ILE A 10 2.14 -26.05 6.18
C ILE A 10 1.99 -27.48 6.73
N SER A 11 1.49 -27.64 7.97
CA SER A 11 1.31 -28.96 8.57
C SER A 11 0.18 -29.75 7.91
N GLU A 12 -0.79 -29.09 7.30
CA GLU A 12 -1.86 -29.72 6.51
C GLU A 12 -1.38 -30.16 5.11
N GLU A 13 -0.41 -29.41 4.54
CA GLU A 13 0.17 -29.73 3.21
C GLU A 13 1.29 -30.77 3.27
N VAL A 14 1.96 -30.91 4.42
CA VAL A 14 3.13 -31.80 4.58
C VAL A 14 2.82 -32.92 5.57
N ASP A 15 2.29 -34.03 5.08
CA ASP A 15 1.87 -35.19 5.89
C ASP A 15 2.97 -35.82 6.76
N LYS A 16 4.25 -35.57 6.46
CA LYS A 16 5.38 -36.15 7.17
C LYS A 16 5.82 -35.38 8.42
N LEU A 17 5.29 -34.17 8.64
CA LEU A 17 5.67 -33.32 9.75
C LEU A 17 4.50 -33.17 10.74
N THR A 18 4.80 -33.38 12.02
CA THR A 18 3.86 -33.02 13.06
C THR A 18 3.73 -31.50 13.20
N GLN A 19 2.59 -31.00 13.64
CA GLN A 19 2.38 -29.57 13.85
C GLN A 19 3.45 -28.95 14.76
N GLN A 20 3.98 -29.70 15.72
CA GLN A 20 5.04 -29.22 16.59
C GLN A 20 6.37 -29.09 15.87
N GLN A 21 6.74 -30.06 15.03
CA GLN A 21 7.95 -30.00 14.19
C GLN A 21 7.85 -28.86 13.18
N THR A 22 6.70 -28.68 12.54
CA THR A 22 6.45 -27.57 11.62
C THR A 22 6.61 -26.21 12.32
N LYS A 23 6.05 -26.07 13.53
CA LYS A 23 6.21 -24.87 14.35
C LYS A 23 7.67 -24.56 14.65
N GLU A 24 8.47 -25.58 15.00
CA GLU A 24 9.88 -25.42 15.31
C GLU A 24 10.69 -25.02 14.07
N VAL A 25 10.46 -25.66 12.93
CA VAL A 25 11.12 -25.33 11.66
C VAL A 25 10.82 -23.89 11.24
N VAL A 26 9.55 -23.50 11.27
CA VAL A 26 9.12 -22.13 10.95
C VAL A 26 9.76 -21.11 11.89
N GLN A 27 9.81 -21.38 13.21
CA GLN A 27 10.45 -20.50 14.17
C GLN A 27 11.94 -20.35 13.86
N LYS A 28 12.67 -21.46 13.71
CA LYS A 28 14.11 -21.44 13.38
C LYS A 28 14.41 -20.73 12.07
N THR A 29 13.53 -20.83 11.08
CA THR A 29 13.67 -20.09 9.82
C THR A 29 13.64 -18.59 10.05
N PHE A 30 12.67 -18.07 10.82
CA PHE A 30 12.60 -16.65 11.11
C PHE A 30 13.78 -16.17 11.96
N ASP A 31 14.20 -16.97 12.95
CA ASP A 31 15.36 -16.64 13.79
C ASP A 31 16.65 -16.57 12.94
N ALA A 32 16.86 -17.51 12.03
CA ALA A 32 17.99 -17.48 11.09
C ALA A 32 17.98 -16.26 10.16
N ILE A 33 16.81 -15.83 9.70
CA ILE A 33 16.67 -14.61 8.89
C ILE A 33 17.05 -13.36 9.71
N ILE A 34 16.61 -13.29 10.96
CA ILE A 34 16.95 -12.18 11.87
C ILE A 34 18.44 -12.15 12.13
N ASP A 35 19.05 -13.29 12.45
CA ASP A 35 20.48 -13.39 12.71
C ASP A 35 21.32 -13.00 11.50
N CYS A 36 20.91 -13.40 10.30
CA CYS A 36 21.55 -13.01 9.06
C CYS A 36 21.47 -11.48 8.85
N LEU A 37 20.29 -10.88 9.05
CA LEU A 37 20.10 -9.43 8.92
C LEU A 37 20.93 -8.62 9.91
N VAL A 38 21.09 -9.11 11.13
CA VAL A 38 21.90 -8.44 12.16
C VAL A 38 23.40 -8.52 11.81
N ARG A 39 23.86 -9.66 11.27
CA ARG A 39 25.29 -9.87 10.94
C ARG A 39 25.70 -9.25 9.61
N GLU A 40 24.90 -9.45 8.58
CA GLU A 40 25.24 -9.11 7.19
C GLU A 40 24.53 -7.86 6.68
N GLY A 41 23.48 -7.43 7.37
CA GLY A 41 22.69 -6.27 6.97
C GLY A 41 21.79 -6.48 5.75
N ARG A 42 21.90 -7.66 5.08
CA ARG A 42 21.10 -7.96 3.88
C ARG A 42 20.89 -9.46 3.74
N ILE A 43 19.67 -9.84 3.35
CA ILE A 43 19.36 -11.20 2.93
C ILE A 43 18.49 -11.17 1.67
N GLU A 44 18.83 -11.97 0.68
CA GLU A 44 18.07 -12.15 -0.54
C GLU A 44 17.43 -13.55 -0.56
N LEU A 45 16.10 -13.56 -0.53
CA LEU A 45 15.31 -14.78 -0.66
C LEU A 45 14.71 -14.80 -2.07
N ARG A 46 15.26 -15.66 -2.93
CA ARG A 46 14.78 -15.77 -4.32
C ARG A 46 13.28 -16.01 -4.37
N ASN A 47 12.60 -15.36 -5.32
CA ASN A 47 11.15 -15.39 -5.53
C ASN A 47 10.31 -14.71 -4.44
N PHE A 48 10.88 -14.48 -3.25
CA PHE A 48 10.19 -13.82 -2.15
C PHE A 48 10.51 -12.33 -2.08
N GLY A 49 11.79 -11.98 -1.93
CA GLY A 49 12.23 -10.59 -1.87
C GLY A 49 13.56 -10.41 -1.14
N VAL A 50 13.94 -9.17 -0.95
CA VAL A 50 15.18 -8.74 -0.31
C VAL A 50 14.86 -7.93 0.94
N PHE A 51 15.43 -8.33 2.06
CA PHE A 51 15.48 -7.52 3.28
C PHE A 51 16.84 -6.85 3.39
N GLU A 52 16.84 -5.58 3.74
CA GLU A 52 18.06 -4.77 3.86
C GLU A 52 17.95 -3.85 5.07
N VAL A 53 19.00 -3.83 5.90
CA VAL A 53 19.14 -2.94 7.04
C VAL A 53 19.78 -1.64 6.56
N LYS A 54 19.08 -0.52 6.70
CA LYS A 54 19.57 0.81 6.32
C LYS A 54 19.69 1.73 7.51
N PRO A 55 20.82 2.41 7.69
CA PRO A 55 20.92 3.48 8.67
C PRO A 55 20.11 4.69 8.20
N ARG A 56 19.26 5.22 9.07
CA ARG A 56 18.62 6.52 8.87
C ARG A 56 19.31 7.56 9.72
N ALA A 57 19.73 8.65 9.09
CA ALA A 57 20.34 9.78 9.78
C ALA A 57 19.39 10.41 10.79
N ALA A 58 19.94 10.99 11.85
CA ALA A 58 19.17 11.82 12.76
C ALA A 58 18.54 12.99 11.99
N ARG A 59 17.31 13.31 12.32
CA ARG A 59 16.58 14.42 11.71
C ARG A 59 15.74 15.16 12.74
N LYS A 60 15.52 16.44 12.51
CA LYS A 60 14.55 17.22 13.26
C LYS A 60 13.17 17.00 12.63
N ALA A 61 12.23 16.51 13.41
CA ALA A 61 10.83 16.37 13.02
C ALA A 61 10.00 17.41 13.78
N ARG A 62 8.88 17.84 13.21
CA ARG A 62 7.93 18.73 13.89
C ARG A 62 6.68 17.93 14.24
N ASN A 63 6.25 18.02 15.49
CA ASN A 63 5.00 17.43 15.91
C ASN A 63 3.83 18.18 15.27
N PRO A 64 2.99 17.53 14.43
CA PRO A 64 1.91 18.21 13.72
C PRO A 64 0.83 18.77 14.65
N ARG A 65 0.74 18.28 15.89
CA ARG A 65 -0.27 18.71 16.86
C ARG A 65 0.19 19.88 17.74
N THR A 66 1.47 19.90 18.17
CA THR A 66 2.00 20.91 19.09
C THR A 66 2.91 21.93 18.41
N GLY A 67 3.38 21.64 17.20
CA GLY A 67 4.33 22.49 16.48
C GLY A 67 5.77 22.41 16.99
N GLU A 68 6.02 21.65 18.06
CA GLU A 68 7.34 21.50 18.68
C GLU A 68 8.31 20.70 17.81
N GLN A 69 9.57 21.09 17.82
CA GLN A 69 10.64 20.33 17.19
C GLN A 69 11.07 19.18 18.08
N VAL A 70 11.01 17.96 17.52
CA VAL A 70 11.47 16.74 18.18
C VAL A 70 12.68 16.21 17.42
N GLU A 71 13.77 15.97 18.13
CA GLU A 71 14.94 15.33 17.56
C GLU A 71 14.71 13.83 17.45
N VAL A 72 14.79 13.31 16.22
CA VAL A 72 14.74 11.87 15.94
C VAL A 72 16.17 11.37 15.81
N PRO A 73 16.65 10.53 16.75
CA PRO A 73 18.02 10.03 16.71
C PRO A 73 18.27 9.13 15.50
N ARG A 74 19.54 8.95 15.16
CA ARG A 74 19.97 7.95 14.16
C ARG A 74 19.48 6.56 14.55
N LYS A 75 18.89 5.83 13.61
CA LYS A 75 18.42 4.45 13.83
C LYS A 75 18.62 3.58 12.60
N HIS A 76 18.76 2.28 12.80
CA HIS A 76 18.70 1.30 11.72
C HIS A 76 17.26 0.89 11.48
N VAL A 77 16.88 0.77 10.21
CA VAL A 77 15.55 0.32 9.80
C VAL A 77 15.70 -0.84 8.81
N VAL A 78 14.84 -1.83 8.94
CA VAL A 78 14.75 -2.92 7.98
C VAL A 78 13.82 -2.49 6.86
N THR A 79 14.28 -2.58 5.62
CA THR A 79 13.51 -2.33 4.41
C THR A 79 13.29 -3.67 3.71
N PHE A 80 12.09 -3.91 3.25
CA PHE A 80 11.74 -5.06 2.42
C PHE A 80 11.47 -4.60 1.00
N LYS A 81 12.02 -5.33 0.02
CA LYS A 81 11.73 -5.17 -1.40
C LYS A 81 11.17 -6.49 -1.90
N PRO A 82 9.92 -6.53 -2.39
CA PRO A 82 9.36 -7.76 -2.91
C PRO A 82 10.13 -8.24 -4.15
N GLY A 83 10.17 -9.54 -4.33
CA GLY A 83 10.70 -10.15 -5.56
C GLY A 83 9.66 -10.19 -6.66
N LYS A 84 10.09 -10.37 -7.90
CA LYS A 84 9.23 -10.37 -9.10
C LYS A 84 8.02 -11.32 -8.99
N HIS A 85 8.19 -12.48 -8.40
CA HIS A 85 7.11 -13.44 -8.23
C HIS A 85 6.04 -12.94 -7.26
N MET A 86 6.45 -12.31 -6.17
CA MET A 86 5.52 -11.71 -5.21
C MET A 86 4.80 -10.50 -5.82
N GLU A 87 5.53 -9.63 -6.54
CA GLU A 87 4.93 -8.49 -7.25
C GLU A 87 3.89 -8.93 -8.28
N ALA A 88 4.18 -9.99 -9.05
CA ALA A 88 3.24 -10.52 -10.02
C ALA A 88 1.95 -11.00 -9.36
N ARG A 89 2.06 -11.77 -8.27
CA ARG A 89 0.88 -12.28 -7.55
C ARG A 89 0.06 -11.18 -6.87
N VAL A 90 0.71 -10.13 -6.38
CA VAL A 90 0.00 -8.96 -5.80
C VAL A 90 -0.71 -8.17 -6.89
N ARG A 91 -0.11 -8.02 -8.08
CA ARG A 91 -0.75 -7.36 -9.23
C ARG A 91 -2.01 -8.09 -9.71
N GLU A 92 -2.02 -9.42 -9.65
CA GLU A 92 -3.23 -10.20 -9.95
C GLU A 92 -4.42 -9.86 -9.02
N LEU A 93 -4.14 -9.44 -7.78
CA LEU A 93 -5.19 -8.98 -6.86
C LEU A 93 -5.78 -7.64 -7.30
N ASP A 94 -4.96 -6.70 -7.75
CA ASP A 94 -5.42 -5.40 -8.26
C ASP A 94 -6.33 -5.57 -9.48
N GLU A 95 -5.96 -6.49 -10.40
CA GLU A 95 -6.78 -6.83 -11.57
C GLU A 95 -8.10 -7.52 -11.19
N ALA A 96 -8.08 -8.40 -10.19
CA ALA A 96 -9.27 -9.07 -9.71
C ALA A 96 -10.23 -8.10 -8.99
N GLU A 97 -9.68 -7.12 -8.26
CA GLU A 97 -10.46 -6.09 -7.59
C GLU A 97 -11.08 -5.11 -8.59
N ALA A 98 -10.32 -4.71 -9.61
CA ALA A 98 -10.82 -3.87 -10.71
C ALA A 98 -11.98 -4.56 -11.46
N ARG A 99 -11.92 -5.88 -11.69
CA ARG A 99 -13.03 -6.65 -12.30
C ARG A 99 -14.28 -6.64 -11.42
N ARG A 100 -14.14 -6.82 -10.10
CA ARG A 100 -15.27 -6.81 -9.16
C ARG A 100 -15.96 -5.45 -9.08
N VAL A 101 -15.19 -4.36 -9.16
CA VAL A 101 -15.74 -2.99 -9.17
C VAL A 101 -16.53 -2.76 -10.45
N ASN A 102 -16.03 -3.16 -11.60
CA ASN A 102 -16.72 -3.03 -12.89
C ASN A 102 -18.00 -3.88 -12.96
N GLU A 103 -17.96 -5.13 -12.45
CA GLU A 103 -19.15 -5.99 -12.39
C GLU A 103 -20.23 -5.46 -11.42
N ALA A 104 -19.84 -4.73 -10.37
CA ALA A 104 -20.77 -4.10 -9.43
C ALA A 104 -21.44 -2.85 -10.03
N ASP A 105 -20.78 -2.15 -10.95
CA ASP A 105 -21.31 -0.95 -11.61
C ASP A 105 -22.27 -1.30 -12.77
N GLU A 106 -22.06 -2.41 -13.47
CA GLU A 106 -22.96 -2.89 -14.54
C GLU A 106 -24.31 -3.45 -14.00
N GLY A 107 -24.40 -3.74 -12.71
CA GLY A 107 -25.64 -4.24 -12.06
C GLY A 107 -26.64 -3.18 -11.65
N ASN A 108 -26.34 -1.88 -11.78
CA ASN A 108 -27.22 -0.79 -11.33
C ASN A 108 -27.72 0.10 -12.48
N ASP A 109 -28.06 -0.50 -13.62
CA ASP A 109 -28.73 0.21 -14.72
C ASP A 109 -30.25 0.33 -14.45
N THR A 110 -30.59 1.08 -13.41
CA THR A 110 -31.93 1.66 -13.25
C THR A 110 -31.92 3.01 -13.96
N LYS A 111 -32.38 2.97 -15.22
CA LYS A 111 -32.76 4.08 -16.07
C LYS A 111 -33.41 5.21 -15.27
N PRO A 112 -32.83 6.41 -15.25
CA PRO A 112 -33.53 7.54 -14.68
C PRO A 112 -34.75 7.92 -15.56
N PRO A 113 -35.90 8.33 -14.98
CA PRO A 113 -37.07 8.73 -15.73
C PRO A 113 -36.75 10.01 -16.52
N ALA A 114 -37.23 10.02 -17.76
CA ALA A 114 -37.13 11.13 -18.68
C ALA A 114 -37.67 12.42 -18.06
N ALA A 115 -36.78 13.37 -17.77
CA ALA A 115 -37.13 14.72 -17.43
C ALA A 115 -37.37 15.51 -18.75
N THR A 116 -38.56 16.00 -18.89
CA THR A 116 -39.04 16.96 -19.93
C THR A 116 -38.11 18.18 -20.01
N PRO A 117 -37.83 18.70 -21.20
CA PRO A 117 -37.01 19.89 -21.35
C PRO A 117 -37.82 21.11 -20.93
N SER A 118 -37.48 21.71 -19.81
CA SER A 118 -37.93 23.03 -19.42
C SER A 118 -37.11 24.09 -20.13
N GLU A 119 -37.77 24.93 -20.84
CA GLU A 119 -37.34 26.12 -21.55
C GLU A 119 -36.34 26.97 -20.74
N ILE A 120 -35.19 27.26 -21.33
CA ILE A 120 -34.21 28.21 -20.80
C ILE A 120 -34.53 29.58 -21.39
N PRO A 121 -34.84 30.61 -20.59
CA PRO A 121 -34.95 31.98 -21.10
C PRO A 121 -33.55 32.55 -21.44
N PRO A 122 -33.41 33.40 -22.46
CA PRO A 122 -32.14 33.94 -22.89
C PRO A 122 -31.55 34.94 -21.88
N PRO A 123 -30.24 35.01 -21.71
CA PRO A 123 -29.59 35.96 -20.83
C PRO A 123 -29.64 37.37 -21.48
N SER A 124 -30.25 38.31 -20.78
CA SER A 124 -30.17 39.74 -21.06
C SER A 124 -28.75 40.23 -20.73
N SER A 125 -28.08 40.78 -21.73
CA SER A 125 -26.85 41.54 -21.56
C SER A 125 -27.13 42.85 -20.81
N PRO A 126 -26.20 43.30 -19.98
CA PRO A 126 -25.88 44.70 -19.95
C PRO A 126 -24.37 44.94 -20.22
N ASN A 127 -24.16 45.84 -21.17
CA ASN A 127 -22.93 46.53 -21.44
C ASN A 127 -22.24 47.05 -20.16
N GLY A 128 -20.99 46.65 -19.99
CA GLY A 128 -20.07 47.24 -19.04
C GLY A 128 -18.72 47.48 -19.71
N ARG A 129 -18.62 48.63 -20.32
CA ARG A 129 -17.40 49.25 -20.89
C ARG A 129 -16.36 49.41 -19.81
N TRP A 130 -15.19 48.79 -19.96
CA TRP A 130 -14.00 49.12 -19.20
C TRP A 130 -13.11 50.02 -20.06
N ASP A 131 -13.11 51.30 -19.73
CA ASP A 131 -12.15 52.26 -20.25
C ASP A 131 -10.80 52.05 -19.56
N ASN A 132 -9.82 51.83 -20.39
CA ASN A 132 -8.39 51.82 -20.05
C ASN A 132 -7.82 53.23 -20.34
N THR A 133 -7.49 53.97 -19.30
CA THR A 133 -6.59 55.12 -19.27
C THR A 133 -6.18 55.27 -17.79
N ASP A 134 -4.98 55.29 -17.38
CA ASP A 134 -3.90 56.17 -17.65
C ASP A 134 -2.58 55.63 -17.05
N GLN A 135 -1.54 55.75 -17.81
CA GLN A 135 -0.19 55.94 -17.27
C GLN A 135 0.08 57.46 -17.12
N PRO A 136 1.03 57.91 -16.27
CA PRO A 136 2.47 57.74 -16.43
C PRO A 136 3.19 57.07 -15.24
#